data_12b9fe19781f8b2b2c2c30fa8e8b7fe2
#
_entry.id   12b9fe19781f8b2b2c2c30fa8e8b7fe2
#
_cell.length_a   1.000
_cell.length_b   1.000
_cell.length_c   1.000
_cell.angle_alpha   90.00
_cell.angle_beta   90.00
_cell.angle_gamma   90.00
#
_symmetry.space_group_name_H-M   'P 1'
#
loop_
_entity.id
_entity.type
_entity.pdbx_description
1 polymer ?
#
loop_
_entity_poly.entity_id
_entity_poly.type
_entity_poly.pdbx_seq_one_letter_code
_entity_poly.pdbx_strand_id
1 'polypeptide(L)'
;MPGRVDILGAGLSGLSAATILARNGYDVHVHEVRQDSGARFDGDFQGIENWTSDVDFFEEMRQWGLDPDEFKSDAFSIVDLIHPDDEITNPITDGVAFRVVERGTDEHCIDQGFKKMALDAGATIHYGTRKEPNECQIIAAGPKDSSAVAFGEIFHTDHENIVAFQLNDKLAPGAYSYLIIIDGIGLICTCLWRQQKKSGRYLNETIAWYEEHYELNRKPIKRVGGKGDFSIPDRYIHDGRHYVGEAGGLQDFMWGFGMRYAITSGVYAAHSIMGQSNYEKKVRNHLVPLIKVSAINRFLMNRLGDRGFKMVANYWMRHQARKGDGLEFMKWVYQPGIFRR
;
A
#
# COMPACT_ATOMS: atom_id res chain seq x y z
N MET A 1 -22.54 -25.98 12.07
CA MET A 1 -21.46 -25.05 12.48
C MET A 1 -20.67 -24.70 11.25
N PRO A 2 -20.20 -23.46 11.09
CA PRO A 2 -19.28 -23.11 10.02
C PRO A 2 -18.05 -24.01 10.07
N GLY A 3 -17.51 -24.35 8.90
CA GLY A 3 -16.38 -25.27 8.80
C GLY A 3 -15.03 -24.63 9.14
N ARG A 4 -13.97 -25.43 9.09
CA ARG A 4 -12.59 -24.97 9.20
C ARG A 4 -12.16 -24.24 7.93
N VAL A 5 -11.41 -23.12 8.11
CA VAL A 5 -10.80 -22.36 7.04
C VAL A 5 -9.30 -22.17 7.34
N ASP A 6 -8.46 -22.68 6.46
CA ASP A 6 -7.03 -22.47 6.49
C ASP A 6 -6.64 -21.32 5.55
N ILE A 7 -5.80 -20.39 6.03
CA ILE A 7 -5.34 -19.18 5.33
C ILE A 7 -3.82 -19.22 5.26
N LEU A 8 -3.26 -19.03 4.07
CA LEU A 8 -1.82 -18.96 3.87
C LEU A 8 -1.35 -17.52 3.89
N GLY A 9 -0.60 -17.13 4.92
CA GLY A 9 -0.01 -15.81 5.12
C GLY A 9 -0.74 -14.94 6.14
N ALA A 10 -0.01 -14.44 7.15
CA ALA A 10 -0.48 -13.52 8.19
C ALA A 10 -0.16 -12.05 7.89
N GLY A 11 -0.28 -11.64 6.62
CA GLY A 11 -0.29 -10.24 6.21
C GLY A 11 -1.69 -9.64 6.28
N LEU A 12 -1.82 -8.33 5.98
CA LEU A 12 -3.07 -7.58 6.12
C LEU A 12 -4.27 -8.25 5.44
N SER A 13 -4.10 -8.83 4.25
CA SER A 13 -5.19 -9.49 3.52
C SER A 13 -5.65 -10.79 4.18
N GLY A 14 -4.70 -11.60 4.68
CA GLY A 14 -5.01 -12.85 5.40
C GLY A 14 -5.66 -12.58 6.74
N LEU A 15 -5.13 -11.61 7.50
CA LEU A 15 -5.65 -11.24 8.82
C LEU A 15 -7.02 -10.56 8.75
N SER A 16 -7.28 -9.74 7.72
CA SER A 16 -8.62 -9.19 7.46
C SER A 16 -9.65 -10.30 7.26
N ALA A 17 -9.33 -11.27 6.41
CA ALA A 17 -10.20 -12.41 6.17
C ALA A 17 -10.38 -13.24 7.44
N ALA A 18 -9.31 -13.50 8.19
CA ALA A 18 -9.33 -14.26 9.42
C ALA A 18 -10.24 -13.62 10.47
N THR A 19 -10.11 -12.30 10.68
CA THR A 19 -10.94 -11.55 11.64
C THR A 19 -12.43 -11.71 11.33
N ILE A 20 -12.82 -11.51 10.07
CA ILE A 20 -14.23 -11.58 9.67
C ILE A 20 -14.77 -12.99 9.78
N LEU A 21 -14.05 -13.99 9.30
CA LEU A 21 -14.48 -15.38 9.36
C LEU A 21 -14.61 -15.88 10.80
N ALA A 22 -13.61 -15.60 11.66
CA ALA A 22 -13.64 -16.03 13.06
C ALA A 22 -14.80 -15.38 13.84
N ARG A 23 -15.06 -14.07 13.64
CA ARG A 23 -16.24 -13.41 14.22
C ARG A 23 -17.57 -14.01 13.77
N ASN A 24 -17.59 -14.66 12.61
CA ASN A 24 -18.78 -15.38 12.11
C ASN A 24 -18.78 -16.89 12.46
N GLY A 25 -17.96 -17.29 13.43
CA GLY A 25 -17.97 -18.63 14.03
C GLY A 25 -17.25 -19.70 13.22
N TYR A 26 -16.45 -19.35 12.22
CA TYR A 26 -15.58 -20.29 11.51
C TYR A 26 -14.37 -20.67 12.38
N ASP A 27 -13.91 -21.92 12.27
CA ASP A 27 -12.64 -22.38 12.85
C ASP A 27 -11.50 -21.97 11.93
N VAL A 28 -10.83 -20.83 12.24
CA VAL A 28 -9.86 -20.17 11.36
C VAL A 28 -8.44 -20.44 11.79
N HIS A 29 -7.62 -20.96 10.87
CA HIS A 29 -6.20 -21.21 11.07
C HIS A 29 -5.37 -20.45 10.02
N VAL A 30 -4.56 -19.48 10.46
CA VAL A 30 -3.65 -18.72 9.63
C VAL A 30 -2.25 -19.33 9.73
N HIS A 31 -1.59 -19.60 8.61
CA HIS A 31 -0.26 -20.20 8.56
C HIS A 31 0.74 -19.19 7.98
N GLU A 32 1.73 -18.81 8.78
CA GLU A 32 2.75 -17.84 8.42
C GLU A 32 4.16 -18.47 8.53
N VAL A 33 4.94 -18.33 7.47
CA VAL A 33 6.31 -18.89 7.41
C VAL A 33 7.29 -18.11 8.29
N ARG A 34 7.03 -16.84 8.54
CA ARG A 34 7.84 -15.99 9.41
C ARG A 34 7.45 -16.18 10.88
N GLN A 35 8.24 -15.57 11.77
CA GLN A 35 8.03 -15.70 13.21
C GLN A 35 6.98 -14.75 13.79
N ASP A 36 6.55 -13.74 12.99
CA ASP A 36 5.47 -12.83 13.38
C ASP A 36 4.80 -12.20 12.15
N SER A 37 3.61 -11.63 12.35
CA SER A 37 2.94 -10.76 11.40
C SER A 37 3.74 -9.47 11.23
N GLY A 38 3.90 -9.00 9.99
CA GLY A 38 4.73 -7.82 9.72
C GLY A 38 6.24 -8.08 9.67
N ALA A 39 6.74 -9.26 10.05
CA ALA A 39 8.17 -9.59 10.06
C ALA A 39 8.87 -9.55 8.67
N ARG A 40 8.14 -9.19 7.62
CA ARG A 40 8.68 -8.82 6.30
C ARG A 40 9.25 -7.39 6.30
N PHE A 41 8.74 -6.53 7.17
CA PHE A 41 9.03 -5.11 7.27
C PHE A 41 9.83 -4.83 8.54
N ASP A 42 10.48 -3.68 8.60
CA ASP A 42 11.38 -3.34 9.70
C ASP A 42 11.21 -1.86 10.11
N GLY A 43 9.97 -1.46 10.40
CA GLY A 43 9.63 -0.11 10.85
C GLY A 43 9.52 0.90 9.71
N ASP A 44 9.29 0.46 8.48
CA ASP A 44 9.16 1.36 7.34
C ASP A 44 7.76 2.00 7.28
N PHE A 45 7.73 3.31 7.03
CA PHE A 45 6.50 4.06 6.81
C PHE A 45 5.92 3.77 5.43
N GLN A 46 4.61 3.47 5.39
CA GLN A 46 3.88 3.24 4.15
C GLN A 46 2.52 3.95 4.17
N GLY A 47 2.01 4.29 2.99
CA GLY A 47 0.74 5.01 2.84
C GLY A 47 -0.46 4.10 2.62
N ILE A 48 -1.59 4.45 3.22
CA ILE A 48 -2.93 3.94 2.85
C ILE A 48 -3.68 5.08 2.16
N GLU A 49 -3.98 4.90 0.89
CA GLU A 49 -4.62 5.92 0.08
C GLU A 49 -6.13 6.05 0.36
N ASN A 50 -6.68 7.24 0.06
CA ASN A 50 -8.07 7.59 0.32
C ASN A 50 -8.80 8.18 -0.90
N TRP A 51 -8.24 8.04 -2.12
CA TRP A 51 -8.80 8.63 -3.36
C TRP A 51 -9.46 7.62 -4.31
N THR A 52 -9.43 6.34 -4.04
CA THR A 52 -10.08 5.33 -4.90
C THR A 52 -11.54 5.04 -4.51
N SER A 53 -12.06 5.70 -3.46
CA SER A 53 -13.46 5.65 -3.02
C SER A 53 -13.92 7.03 -2.56
N ASP A 54 -15.23 7.25 -2.52
CA ASP A 54 -15.83 8.45 -1.93
C ASP A 54 -15.97 8.36 -0.40
N VAL A 55 -15.86 7.17 0.17
CA VAL A 55 -15.90 6.92 1.61
C VAL A 55 -14.46 6.82 2.15
N ASP A 56 -14.19 7.47 3.29
CA ASP A 56 -12.92 7.32 4.00
C ASP A 56 -12.64 5.85 4.28
N PHE A 57 -11.42 5.39 4.02
CA PHE A 57 -11.09 3.98 4.11
C PHE A 57 -11.19 3.42 5.54
N PHE A 58 -10.91 4.24 6.55
CA PHE A 58 -11.08 3.81 7.94
C PHE A 58 -12.56 3.66 8.31
N GLU A 59 -13.44 4.46 7.73
CA GLU A 59 -14.87 4.26 7.86
C GLU A 59 -15.34 2.97 7.15
N GLU A 60 -14.80 2.65 5.96
CA GLU A 60 -15.04 1.36 5.32
C GLU A 60 -14.56 0.20 6.20
N MET A 61 -13.38 0.30 6.82
CA MET A 61 -12.85 -0.72 7.74
C MET A 61 -13.82 -0.93 8.92
N ARG A 62 -14.29 0.15 9.56
CA ARG A 62 -15.26 0.06 10.67
C ARG A 62 -16.57 -0.61 10.25
N GLN A 63 -17.07 -0.32 9.04
CA GLN A 63 -18.25 -0.98 8.49
C GLN A 63 -18.05 -2.51 8.31
N TRP A 64 -16.83 -2.94 8.06
CA TRP A 64 -16.47 -4.37 8.00
C TRP A 64 -16.18 -4.98 9.38
N GLY A 65 -16.23 -4.17 10.43
CA GLY A 65 -15.84 -4.58 11.78
C GLY A 65 -14.33 -4.69 11.97
N LEU A 66 -13.53 -4.04 11.16
CA LEU A 66 -12.09 -3.89 11.36
C LEU A 66 -11.84 -2.53 12.02
N ASP A 67 -11.22 -2.54 13.19
CA ASP A 67 -11.00 -1.32 13.96
C ASP A 67 -9.66 -0.66 13.59
N PRO A 68 -9.66 0.52 12.95
CA PRO A 68 -8.44 1.23 12.64
C PRO A 68 -7.74 1.87 13.86
N ASP A 69 -8.39 1.90 15.02
CA ASP A 69 -7.82 2.45 16.25
C ASP A 69 -6.87 1.43 16.95
N GLU A 70 -6.78 0.20 16.45
CA GLU A 70 -5.86 -0.83 16.93
C GLU A 70 -4.39 -0.64 16.47
N PHE A 71 -4.09 0.40 15.71
CA PHE A 71 -2.73 0.73 15.26
C PHE A 71 -2.55 2.23 15.10
N LYS A 72 -1.30 2.71 15.17
CA LYS A 72 -0.98 4.12 14.96
C LYS A 72 -1.08 4.48 13.47
N SER A 73 -1.68 5.63 13.17
CA SER A 73 -1.71 6.21 11.84
C SER A 73 -1.72 7.73 11.90
N ASP A 74 -1.05 8.37 10.95
CA ASP A 74 -0.98 9.82 10.81
C ASP A 74 -1.64 10.24 9.49
N ALA A 75 -2.62 11.13 9.58
CA ALA A 75 -3.41 11.59 8.44
C ALA A 75 -2.75 12.80 7.78
N PHE A 76 -2.65 12.78 6.45
CA PHE A 76 -2.09 13.88 5.67
C PHE A 76 -3.11 14.40 4.66
N SER A 77 -3.24 15.74 4.63
CA SER A 77 -4.04 16.51 3.68
C SER A 77 -3.19 17.44 2.81
N ILE A 78 -1.92 17.53 3.09
CA ILE A 78 -0.92 18.32 2.34
C ILE A 78 0.34 17.50 2.15
N VAL A 79 0.99 17.64 1.01
CA VAL A 79 2.28 17.03 0.71
C VAL A 79 3.17 18.00 -0.04
N ASP A 80 4.47 17.82 0.05
CA ASP A 80 5.41 18.43 -0.88
C ASP A 80 5.51 17.56 -2.13
N LEU A 81 5.12 18.09 -3.28
CA LEU A 81 5.31 17.45 -4.56
C LEU A 81 6.50 18.11 -5.26
N ILE A 82 7.60 17.37 -5.36
CA ILE A 82 8.85 17.82 -5.92
C ILE A 82 8.90 17.41 -7.39
N HIS A 83 9.06 18.39 -8.25
CA HIS A 83 9.10 18.23 -9.70
C HIS A 83 10.51 17.82 -10.18
N PRO A 84 10.65 17.33 -11.44
CA PRO A 84 11.95 16.94 -12.00
C PRO A 84 12.98 18.09 -12.14
N ASP A 85 12.54 19.33 -12.03
CA ASP A 85 13.37 20.55 -12.06
C ASP A 85 13.50 21.20 -10.68
N ASP A 86 13.28 20.42 -9.64
CA ASP A 86 13.40 20.77 -8.21
C ASP A 86 12.40 21.86 -7.74
N GLU A 87 11.40 22.24 -8.56
CA GLU A 87 10.28 23.06 -8.12
C GLU A 87 9.43 22.28 -7.12
N ILE A 88 9.08 22.87 -5.98
CA ILE A 88 8.21 22.27 -4.97
C ILE A 88 6.84 22.91 -5.05
N THR A 89 5.80 22.09 -5.13
CA THR A 89 4.40 22.52 -5.04
C THR A 89 3.70 21.75 -3.91
N ASN A 90 2.69 22.38 -3.32
CA ASN A 90 1.98 21.82 -2.16
C ASN A 90 0.51 21.51 -2.51
N PRO A 91 0.22 20.36 -3.11
CA PRO A 91 -1.16 19.91 -3.23
C PRO A 91 -1.83 19.78 -1.87
N ILE A 92 -2.97 20.45 -1.70
CA ILE A 92 -3.77 20.46 -0.49
C ILE A 92 -5.10 19.77 -0.77
N THR A 93 -5.63 19.02 0.21
CA THR A 93 -6.94 18.38 0.11
C THR A 93 -7.86 18.85 1.25
N ASP A 94 -9.16 18.94 0.99
CA ASP A 94 -10.17 19.29 2.00
C ASP A 94 -10.41 18.18 3.02
N GLY A 95 -9.85 16.99 2.75
CA GLY A 95 -9.93 15.83 3.63
C GLY A 95 -8.60 15.07 3.67
N VAL A 96 -8.63 13.90 4.28
CA VAL A 96 -7.45 13.02 4.36
C VAL A 96 -7.17 12.44 2.98
N ALA A 97 -6.03 12.80 2.37
CA ALA A 97 -5.59 12.25 1.10
C ALA A 97 -5.07 10.81 1.28
N PHE A 98 -4.29 10.60 2.31
CA PHE A 98 -3.77 9.30 2.69
C PHE A 98 -3.37 9.32 4.17
N ARG A 99 -3.20 8.12 4.73
CA ARG A 99 -2.69 7.92 6.08
C ARG A 99 -1.34 7.22 6.00
N VAL A 100 -0.39 7.67 6.79
CA VAL A 100 0.88 6.97 6.97
C VAL A 100 0.75 6.03 8.15
N VAL A 101 1.23 4.81 8.00
CA VAL A 101 1.31 3.79 9.02
C VAL A 101 2.71 3.19 9.04
N GLU A 102 3.14 2.72 10.19
CA GLU A 102 4.36 1.94 10.32
C GLU A 102 4.06 0.46 10.07
N ARG A 103 4.97 -0.21 9.36
CA ARG A 103 4.93 -1.64 9.08
C ARG A 103 5.99 -2.36 9.90
N GLY A 104 5.63 -3.49 10.49
CA GLY A 104 6.61 -4.25 11.30
C GLY A 104 5.97 -5.04 12.42
N THR A 105 6.82 -5.38 13.40
CA THR A 105 6.46 -6.22 14.55
C THR A 105 6.25 -5.44 15.85
N ASP A 106 6.45 -4.13 15.84
CA ASP A 106 6.22 -3.30 17.01
C ASP A 106 4.72 -3.11 17.25
N GLU A 107 4.30 -3.01 18.51
CA GLU A 107 2.89 -3.05 18.93
C GLU A 107 2.00 -2.02 18.22
N HIS A 108 2.54 -0.86 17.91
CA HIS A 108 1.81 0.22 17.23
C HIS A 108 1.72 0.06 15.70
N CYS A 109 2.43 -0.93 15.13
CA CYS A 109 2.40 -1.19 13.69
C CYS A 109 1.04 -1.72 13.24
N ILE A 110 0.63 -1.37 12.01
CA ILE A 110 -0.63 -1.85 11.42
C ILE A 110 -0.69 -3.39 11.35
N ASP A 111 0.43 -4.05 11.12
CA ASP A 111 0.50 -5.52 11.07
C ASP A 111 0.12 -6.15 12.41
N GLN A 112 0.52 -5.54 13.53
CA GLN A 112 0.19 -6.00 14.88
C GLN A 112 -1.26 -5.68 15.26
N GLY A 113 -1.79 -4.52 14.85
CA GLY A 113 -3.21 -4.20 15.01
C GLY A 113 -4.12 -5.24 14.32
N PHE A 114 -3.79 -5.61 13.07
CA PHE A 114 -4.55 -6.66 12.36
C PHE A 114 -4.37 -8.05 13.00
N LYS A 115 -3.17 -8.38 13.48
CA LYS A 115 -2.93 -9.62 14.24
C LYS A 115 -3.80 -9.67 15.50
N LYS A 116 -3.82 -8.58 16.28
CA LYS A 116 -4.65 -8.46 17.48
C LYS A 116 -6.13 -8.67 17.15
N MET A 117 -6.66 -7.97 16.16
CA MET A 117 -8.06 -8.12 15.72
C MET A 117 -8.41 -9.57 15.35
N ALA A 118 -7.50 -10.29 14.67
CA ALA A 118 -7.73 -11.67 14.28
C ALA A 118 -7.73 -12.63 15.49
N LEU A 119 -6.80 -12.44 16.42
CA LEU A 119 -6.71 -13.23 17.66
C LEU A 119 -7.92 -12.98 18.57
N ASP A 120 -8.30 -11.72 18.77
CA ASP A 120 -9.48 -11.34 19.57
C ASP A 120 -10.79 -11.86 18.96
N ALA A 121 -10.83 -12.03 17.64
CA ALA A 121 -11.95 -12.69 16.95
C ALA A 121 -11.99 -14.21 17.14
N GLY A 122 -10.92 -14.82 17.67
CA GLY A 122 -10.82 -16.26 17.90
C GLY A 122 -10.07 -17.04 16.82
N ALA A 123 -9.38 -16.37 15.88
CA ALA A 123 -8.51 -17.06 14.91
C ALA A 123 -7.25 -17.60 15.59
N THR A 124 -6.74 -18.72 15.10
CA THR A 124 -5.44 -19.30 15.51
C THR A 124 -4.39 -18.98 14.47
N ILE A 125 -3.24 -18.40 14.89
CA ILE A 125 -2.12 -18.09 13.99
C ILE A 125 -0.97 -19.04 14.29
N HIS A 126 -0.49 -19.75 13.27
CA HIS A 126 0.63 -20.68 13.32
C HIS A 126 1.86 -20.04 12.67
N TYR A 127 2.77 -19.50 13.46
CA TYR A 127 4.03 -18.92 12.99
C TYR A 127 5.09 -19.98 12.76
N GLY A 128 6.07 -19.70 11.88
CA GLY A 128 7.12 -20.62 11.50
C GLY A 128 6.61 -21.86 10.74
N THR A 129 5.36 -21.79 10.25
CA THR A 129 4.68 -22.93 9.63
C THR A 129 4.52 -22.71 8.13
N ARG A 130 5.04 -23.66 7.35
CA ARG A 130 4.84 -23.68 5.89
C ARG A 130 3.66 -24.58 5.54
N LYS A 131 2.72 -24.03 4.82
CA LYS A 131 1.62 -24.73 4.17
C LYS A 131 1.75 -24.61 2.65
N GLU A 132 1.27 -25.61 1.94
CA GLU A 132 1.16 -25.50 0.49
C GLU A 132 -0.17 -24.83 0.10
N PRO A 133 -0.22 -24.10 -1.02
CA PRO A 133 -1.45 -23.41 -1.44
C PRO A 133 -2.68 -24.33 -1.58
N ASN A 134 -2.45 -25.61 -1.93
CA ASN A 134 -3.54 -26.58 -2.09
C ASN A 134 -4.17 -27.04 -0.76
N GLU A 135 -3.59 -26.69 0.36
CA GLU A 135 -4.09 -27.01 1.71
C GLU A 135 -4.92 -25.84 2.30
N CYS A 136 -5.00 -24.69 1.62
CA CYS A 136 -5.63 -23.48 2.13
C CYS A 136 -6.77 -23.00 1.22
N GLN A 137 -7.79 -22.40 1.81
CA GLN A 137 -8.91 -21.78 1.08
C GLN A 137 -8.60 -20.34 0.64
N ILE A 138 -7.74 -19.63 1.40
CA ILE A 138 -7.31 -18.26 1.09
C ILE A 138 -5.78 -18.23 0.98
N ILE A 139 -5.29 -17.63 -0.11
CA ILE A 139 -3.87 -17.49 -0.41
C ILE A 139 -3.47 -16.01 -0.29
N ALA A 140 -2.80 -15.66 0.79
CA ALA A 140 -2.30 -14.33 1.14
C ALA A 140 -0.77 -14.28 1.26
N ALA A 141 -0.06 -15.09 0.46
CA ALA A 141 1.37 -15.35 0.60
C ALA A 141 2.31 -14.19 0.17
N GLY A 142 1.76 -13.02 -0.20
CA GLY A 142 2.55 -11.88 -0.68
C GLY A 142 3.04 -12.05 -2.13
N PRO A 143 4.09 -11.28 -2.54
CA PRO A 143 4.57 -11.26 -3.93
C PRO A 143 5.26 -12.55 -4.32
N LYS A 144 5.03 -12.99 -5.55
CA LYS A 144 5.73 -14.14 -6.17
C LYS A 144 7.04 -13.70 -6.80
N ASP A 145 7.00 -12.59 -7.54
CA ASP A 145 8.10 -12.02 -8.30
C ASP A 145 8.50 -10.63 -7.79
N SER A 146 9.35 -9.93 -8.51
CA SER A 146 9.80 -8.58 -8.23
C SER A 146 9.77 -7.74 -9.50
N SER A 147 8.67 -7.02 -9.70
CA SER A 147 8.53 -6.05 -10.80
C SER A 147 9.15 -4.70 -10.45
N ALA A 148 9.14 -4.34 -9.18
CA ALA A 148 9.75 -3.11 -8.65
C ALA A 148 10.38 -3.38 -7.28
N VAL A 149 11.31 -2.49 -6.91
CA VAL A 149 11.92 -2.49 -5.58
C VAL A 149 11.78 -1.12 -4.94
N ALA A 150 11.61 -1.09 -3.63
CA ALA A 150 11.76 0.09 -2.79
C ALA A 150 12.99 -0.13 -1.91
N PHE A 151 13.85 0.89 -1.78
CA PHE A 151 15.01 0.85 -0.92
C PHE A 151 15.13 2.17 -0.18
N GLY A 152 15.20 2.13 1.15
CA GLY A 152 15.14 3.30 2.00
C GLY A 152 16.09 3.25 3.18
N GLU A 153 16.15 4.38 3.89
CA GLU A 153 16.89 4.52 5.13
C GLU A 153 16.04 5.23 6.18
N ILE A 154 15.91 4.59 7.34
CA ILE A 154 15.26 5.14 8.53
C ILE A 154 16.32 5.90 9.33
N PHE A 155 15.94 7.08 9.89
CA PHE A 155 16.85 7.95 10.61
C PHE A 155 16.12 8.74 11.72
N HIS A 156 16.82 9.21 12.73
CA HIS A 156 16.34 10.23 13.65
C HIS A 156 16.56 11.62 13.07
N THR A 157 15.65 12.54 13.39
CA THR A 157 15.71 13.95 12.99
C THR A 157 14.98 14.82 14.01
N ASP A 158 15.29 16.12 14.01
CA ASP A 158 14.54 17.15 14.73
C ASP A 158 13.63 17.99 13.80
N HIS A 159 13.55 17.60 12.53
CA HIS A 159 12.68 18.23 11.55
C HIS A 159 11.21 17.97 11.89
N GLU A 160 10.34 18.92 11.59
CA GLU A 160 8.88 18.76 11.75
C GLU A 160 8.30 17.64 10.89
N ASN A 161 7.09 17.19 11.25
CA ASN A 161 6.39 16.15 10.46
C ASN A 161 6.12 16.63 9.04
N ILE A 162 6.53 15.83 8.05
CA ILE A 162 6.37 16.15 6.63
C ILE A 162 6.21 14.88 5.81
N VAL A 163 5.51 15.01 4.69
CA VAL A 163 5.55 14.05 3.60
C VAL A 163 5.90 14.77 2.30
N ALA A 164 6.94 14.30 1.64
CA ALA A 164 7.37 14.81 0.34
C ALA A 164 7.51 13.67 -0.66
N PHE A 165 6.96 13.86 -1.88
CA PHE A 165 7.11 12.96 -3.01
C PHE A 165 7.90 13.63 -4.12
N GLN A 166 8.91 12.94 -4.62
CA GLN A 166 9.75 13.45 -5.71
C GLN A 166 9.60 12.60 -6.97
N LEU A 167 9.21 13.25 -8.05
CA LEU A 167 9.06 12.67 -9.38
C LEU A 167 10.26 13.03 -10.23
N ASN A 168 11.33 12.21 -10.17
CA ASN A 168 12.58 12.48 -10.88
C ASN A 168 13.23 11.17 -11.36
N ASP A 169 13.24 10.96 -12.66
CA ASP A 169 13.76 9.72 -13.28
C ASP A 169 15.28 9.54 -13.07
N LYS A 170 16.01 10.60 -12.73
CA LYS A 170 17.45 10.52 -12.40
C LYS A 170 17.69 9.89 -11.04
N LEU A 171 16.80 10.14 -10.06
CA LEU A 171 16.89 9.62 -8.69
C LEU A 171 16.07 8.33 -8.48
N ALA A 172 14.98 8.19 -9.21
CA ALA A 172 14.06 7.05 -9.08
C ALA A 172 13.59 6.54 -10.45
N PRO A 173 14.44 5.84 -11.23
CA PRO A 173 14.14 5.41 -12.60
C PRO A 173 12.85 4.63 -12.75
N GLY A 174 11.85 5.24 -13.40
CA GLY A 174 10.54 4.69 -13.69
C GLY A 174 9.56 4.73 -12.54
N ALA A 175 9.93 5.34 -11.39
CA ALA A 175 9.04 5.43 -10.23
C ALA A 175 9.12 6.81 -9.56
N TYR A 176 9.39 6.86 -8.27
CA TYR A 176 9.45 8.07 -7.47
C TYR A 176 10.29 7.83 -6.21
N SER A 177 10.74 8.89 -5.57
CA SER A 177 11.27 8.85 -4.22
C SER A 177 10.37 9.61 -3.26
N TYR A 178 10.54 9.35 -1.96
CA TYR A 178 9.76 10.03 -0.94
C TYR A 178 10.56 10.21 0.36
N LEU A 179 10.17 11.26 1.09
CA LEU A 179 10.56 11.54 2.47
C LEU A 179 9.28 11.54 3.32
N ILE A 180 9.29 10.81 4.40
CA ILE A 180 8.25 10.85 5.43
C ILE A 180 8.93 11.07 6.76
N ILE A 181 8.48 12.06 7.53
CA ILE A 181 8.95 12.30 8.91
C ILE A 181 7.72 12.37 9.81
N ILE A 182 7.72 11.57 10.86
CA ILE A 182 6.69 11.52 11.91
C ILE A 182 7.38 11.38 13.27
N ASP A 183 7.08 12.31 14.17
CA ASP A 183 7.53 12.29 15.58
C ASP A 183 9.05 12.05 15.74
N GLY A 184 9.85 12.71 14.90
CA GLY A 184 11.31 12.65 14.97
C GLY A 184 11.94 11.39 14.32
N ILE A 185 11.14 10.55 13.70
CA ILE A 185 11.60 9.42 12.86
C ILE A 185 11.35 9.76 11.39
N GLY A 186 12.38 9.67 10.58
CA GLY A 186 12.31 9.89 9.14
C GLY A 186 12.58 8.62 8.35
N LEU A 187 11.94 8.51 7.18
CA LEU A 187 12.26 7.54 6.14
C LEU A 187 12.46 8.25 4.81
N ILE A 188 13.64 8.12 4.23
CA ILE A 188 13.89 8.44 2.81
C ILE A 188 13.89 7.13 2.03
N CYS A 189 13.13 7.09 0.94
CA CYS A 189 13.03 5.89 0.11
C CYS A 189 13.07 6.23 -1.37
N THR A 190 13.75 5.39 -2.17
CA THR A 190 13.69 5.41 -3.63
C THR A 190 13.01 4.15 -4.14
N CYS A 191 12.01 4.31 -4.99
CA CYS A 191 11.28 3.23 -5.65
C CYS A 191 11.77 3.10 -7.09
N LEU A 192 12.04 1.89 -7.55
CA LEU A 192 12.64 1.64 -8.85
C LEU A 192 11.88 0.57 -9.64
N TRP A 193 11.37 0.95 -10.82
CA TRP A 193 10.90 -0.01 -11.82
C TRP A 193 12.02 -0.43 -12.77
N ARG A 194 13.01 0.43 -12.96
CA ARG A 194 14.17 0.20 -13.82
C ARG A 194 15.44 0.27 -12.98
N GLN A 195 16.50 -0.39 -13.44
CA GLN A 195 17.83 -0.37 -12.82
C GLN A 195 17.86 -0.82 -11.34
N GLN A 196 16.99 -1.71 -10.93
CA GLN A 196 16.81 -2.20 -9.56
C GLN A 196 18.11 -2.66 -8.89
N LYS A 197 19.03 -3.25 -9.66
CA LYS A 197 20.36 -3.69 -9.17
C LYS A 197 21.24 -2.55 -8.67
N LYS A 198 20.90 -1.30 -8.97
CA LYS A 198 21.61 -0.09 -8.54
C LYS A 198 20.88 0.66 -7.42
N SER A 199 19.95 0.01 -6.72
CA SER A 199 19.11 0.65 -5.69
C SER A 199 19.92 1.40 -4.63
N GLY A 200 21.05 0.85 -4.16
CA GLY A 200 21.91 1.51 -3.19
C GLY A 200 22.52 2.81 -3.70
N ARG A 201 22.88 2.89 -5.00
CA ARG A 201 23.34 4.14 -5.61
C ARG A 201 22.24 5.19 -5.65
N TYR A 202 21.06 4.81 -6.15
CA TYR A 202 19.92 5.72 -6.25
C TYR A 202 19.45 6.20 -4.88
N LEU A 203 19.44 5.33 -3.86
CA LEU A 203 19.15 5.74 -2.49
C LEU A 203 20.15 6.81 -2.00
N ASN A 204 21.46 6.60 -2.18
CA ASN A 204 22.46 7.57 -1.73
C ASN A 204 22.31 8.92 -2.46
N GLU A 205 22.03 8.93 -3.76
CA GLU A 205 21.76 10.13 -4.55
C GLU A 205 20.46 10.83 -4.08
N THR A 206 19.42 10.06 -3.76
CA THR A 206 18.16 10.57 -3.20
C THR A 206 18.35 11.17 -1.81
N ILE A 207 19.12 10.51 -0.94
CA ILE A 207 19.44 11.04 0.40
C ILE A 207 20.18 12.37 0.27
N ALA A 208 21.21 12.44 -0.58
CA ALA A 208 21.98 13.66 -0.77
C ALA A 208 21.09 14.82 -1.25
N TRP A 209 20.15 14.53 -2.16
CA TRP A 209 19.21 15.53 -2.64
C TRP A 209 18.30 16.05 -1.52
N TYR A 210 17.72 15.16 -0.69
CA TYR A 210 16.86 15.57 0.44
C TYR A 210 17.64 16.33 1.51
N GLU A 211 18.90 15.95 1.81
CA GLU A 211 19.75 16.69 2.75
C GLU A 211 20.12 18.09 2.26
N GLU A 212 20.25 18.30 0.94
CA GLU A 212 20.52 19.62 0.35
C GLU A 212 19.29 20.54 0.42
N HIS A 213 18.06 19.99 0.32
CA HIS A 213 16.84 20.79 0.20
C HIS A 213 16.02 20.90 1.49
N TYR A 214 16.28 20.03 2.45
CA TYR A 214 15.62 19.99 3.77
C TYR A 214 16.69 19.91 4.87
N GLU A 215 16.56 20.74 5.90
CA GLU A 215 17.48 20.74 7.06
C GLU A 215 17.20 19.53 7.98
N LEU A 216 17.52 18.33 7.52
CA LEU A 216 17.10 17.07 8.16
C LEU A 216 17.87 16.75 9.45
N ASN A 217 19.12 17.28 9.65
CA ASN A 217 19.99 16.91 10.78
C ASN A 217 20.01 15.38 11.03
N ARG A 218 20.06 14.61 9.94
CA ARG A 218 19.81 13.18 9.88
C ARG A 218 20.82 12.35 10.66
N LYS A 219 20.33 11.46 11.54
CA LYS A 219 21.13 10.45 12.23
C LYS A 219 20.65 9.06 11.81
N PRO A 220 21.34 8.39 10.86
CA PRO A 220 20.92 7.10 10.30
C PRO A 220 20.72 6.05 11.39
N ILE A 221 19.65 5.24 11.25
CA ILE A 221 19.35 4.09 12.10
C ILE A 221 19.63 2.81 11.34
N LYS A 222 18.92 2.59 10.23
CA LYS A 222 19.00 1.36 9.43
C LYS A 222 18.52 1.56 8.01
N ARG A 223 18.94 0.65 7.11
CA ARG A 223 18.39 0.56 5.76
C ARG A 223 17.29 -0.48 5.71
N VAL A 224 16.25 -0.16 4.95
CA VAL A 224 15.08 -1.02 4.76
C VAL A 224 14.85 -1.22 3.26
N GLY A 225 14.13 -2.28 2.89
CA GLY A 225 13.81 -2.50 1.50
C GLY A 225 12.72 -3.53 1.29
N GLY A 226 12.00 -3.36 0.20
CA GLY A 226 10.92 -4.23 -0.19
C GLY A 226 10.90 -4.46 -1.69
N LYS A 227 10.18 -5.48 -2.10
CA LYS A 227 9.85 -5.75 -3.50
C LYS A 227 8.35 -5.79 -3.67
N GLY A 228 7.87 -5.30 -4.82
CA GLY A 228 6.48 -5.40 -5.24
C GLY A 228 6.36 -6.20 -6.52
N ASP A 229 5.31 -7.00 -6.61
CA ASP A 229 4.95 -7.75 -7.82
C ASP A 229 3.69 -7.15 -8.42
N PHE A 230 3.83 -6.62 -9.62
CA PHE A 230 2.76 -5.91 -10.33
C PHE A 230 2.28 -6.77 -11.49
N SER A 231 1.18 -7.47 -11.27
CA SER A 231 0.55 -8.33 -12.26
C SER A 231 -0.98 -8.15 -12.25
N ILE A 232 -1.62 -8.43 -13.37
CA ILE A 232 -3.09 -8.46 -13.48
C ILE A 232 -3.46 -9.86 -13.97
N PRO A 233 -3.76 -10.79 -13.06
CA PRO A 233 -4.09 -12.16 -13.44
C PRO A 233 -5.46 -12.25 -14.11
N ASP A 234 -5.65 -13.29 -14.93
CA ASP A 234 -6.93 -13.55 -15.58
C ASP A 234 -8.02 -14.01 -14.61
N ARG A 235 -7.64 -14.60 -13.47
CA ARG A 235 -8.54 -15.10 -12.45
C ARG A 235 -8.00 -14.85 -11.05
N TYR A 236 -8.91 -14.69 -10.10
CA TYR A 236 -8.62 -14.46 -8.67
C TYR A 236 -9.03 -15.65 -7.81
N ILE A 237 -9.71 -16.64 -8.41
CA ILE A 237 -9.99 -17.96 -7.84
C ILE A 237 -9.35 -19.02 -8.75
N HIS A 238 -8.50 -19.88 -8.16
CA HIS A 238 -7.93 -21.04 -8.82
C HIS A 238 -8.21 -22.29 -7.99
N ASP A 239 -8.80 -23.32 -8.58
CA ASP A 239 -9.19 -24.56 -7.91
C ASP A 239 -9.98 -24.35 -6.59
N GLY A 240 -10.89 -23.38 -6.59
CA GLY A 240 -11.71 -23.04 -5.44
C GLY A 240 -11.01 -22.18 -4.36
N ARG A 241 -9.75 -21.78 -4.56
CA ARG A 241 -8.95 -20.99 -3.61
C ARG A 241 -8.94 -19.51 -3.99
N HIS A 242 -9.14 -18.64 -2.99
CA HIS A 242 -9.18 -17.19 -3.15
C HIS A 242 -7.77 -16.60 -3.02
N TYR A 243 -7.25 -16.00 -4.08
CA TYR A 243 -5.96 -15.28 -4.06
C TYR A 243 -6.21 -13.82 -3.70
N VAL A 244 -5.69 -13.37 -2.55
CA VAL A 244 -5.95 -12.05 -1.99
C VAL A 244 -4.67 -11.20 -1.92
N GLY A 245 -4.84 -9.86 -1.86
CA GLY A 245 -3.72 -8.94 -1.79
C GLY A 245 -2.73 -9.11 -2.93
N GLU A 246 -1.45 -8.97 -2.62
CA GLU A 246 -0.36 -9.05 -3.60
C GLU A 246 -0.23 -10.45 -4.24
N ALA A 247 -0.61 -11.52 -3.52
CA ALA A 247 -0.67 -12.88 -4.10
C ALA A 247 -1.69 -13.00 -5.24
N GLY A 248 -2.74 -12.17 -5.23
CA GLY A 248 -3.73 -12.02 -6.29
C GLY A 248 -3.42 -10.90 -7.28
N GLY A 249 -2.22 -10.28 -7.25
CA GLY A 249 -1.88 -9.15 -8.12
C GLY A 249 -2.69 -7.89 -7.81
N LEU A 250 -3.25 -7.78 -6.60
CA LEU A 250 -4.12 -6.66 -6.21
C LEU A 250 -3.29 -5.55 -5.58
N GLN A 251 -2.71 -4.71 -6.43
CA GLN A 251 -1.85 -3.60 -6.03
C GLN A 251 -1.94 -2.45 -7.05
N ASP A 252 -1.84 -1.22 -6.59
CA ASP A 252 -1.78 -0.03 -7.43
C ASP A 252 -0.46 0.07 -8.20
N PHE A 253 -0.53 0.17 -9.52
CA PHE A 253 0.65 0.29 -10.39
C PHE A 253 1.25 1.69 -10.39
N MET A 254 0.45 2.73 -10.08
CA MET A 254 0.90 4.12 -10.19
C MET A 254 1.89 4.49 -9.09
N TRP A 255 1.51 4.26 -7.84
CA TRP A 255 2.26 4.63 -6.64
C TRP A 255 2.67 3.44 -5.76
N GLY A 256 2.22 2.23 -6.10
CA GLY A 256 2.51 1.03 -5.32
C GLY A 256 1.70 0.90 -4.02
N PHE A 257 0.64 1.68 -3.83
CA PHE A 257 -0.26 1.53 -2.68
C PHE A 257 -0.99 0.18 -2.75
N GLY A 258 -0.73 -0.71 -1.80
CA GLY A 258 -1.27 -2.07 -1.80
C GLY A 258 -2.17 -2.39 -0.62
N MET A 259 -2.08 -1.65 0.49
CA MET A 259 -2.73 -2.01 1.75
C MET A 259 -4.26 -1.99 1.65
N ARG A 260 -4.85 -0.95 1.06
CA ARG A 260 -6.30 -0.90 0.84
C ARG A 260 -6.79 -2.09 0.01
N TYR A 261 -6.12 -2.41 -1.09
CA TYR A 261 -6.46 -3.56 -1.94
C TYR A 261 -6.31 -4.89 -1.18
N ALA A 262 -5.25 -5.01 -0.37
CA ALA A 262 -5.02 -6.20 0.44
C ALA A 262 -6.15 -6.41 1.46
N ILE A 263 -6.47 -5.41 2.26
CA ILE A 263 -7.52 -5.45 3.28
C ILE A 263 -8.88 -5.75 2.62
N THR A 264 -9.26 -4.96 1.59
CA THR A 264 -10.54 -5.11 0.88
C THR A 264 -10.71 -6.49 0.26
N SER A 265 -9.65 -7.02 -0.36
CA SER A 265 -9.71 -8.36 -0.97
C SER A 265 -9.83 -9.47 0.08
N GLY A 266 -9.20 -9.32 1.24
CA GLY A 266 -9.38 -10.22 2.38
C GLY A 266 -10.84 -10.27 2.86
N VAL A 267 -11.46 -9.09 3.01
CA VAL A 267 -12.89 -8.94 3.35
C VAL A 267 -13.77 -9.63 2.30
N TYR A 268 -13.52 -9.39 1.02
CA TYR A 268 -14.30 -10.01 -0.07
C TYR A 268 -14.16 -11.53 -0.10
N ALA A 269 -12.97 -12.06 0.19
CA ALA A 269 -12.75 -13.50 0.27
C ALA A 269 -13.53 -14.12 1.46
N ALA A 270 -13.52 -13.47 2.62
CA ALA A 270 -14.30 -13.88 3.77
C ALA A 270 -15.82 -13.93 3.45
N HIS A 271 -16.36 -12.85 2.88
CA HIS A 271 -17.76 -12.78 2.47
C HIS A 271 -18.12 -13.86 1.42
N SER A 272 -17.17 -14.22 0.55
CA SER A 272 -17.38 -15.28 -0.44
C SER A 272 -17.46 -16.67 0.21
N ILE A 273 -16.57 -16.95 1.16
CA ILE A 273 -16.58 -18.23 1.92
C ILE A 273 -17.88 -18.37 2.73
N MET A 274 -18.39 -17.26 3.28
CA MET A 274 -19.68 -17.21 3.98
C MET A 274 -20.90 -17.33 3.04
N GLY A 275 -20.69 -17.40 1.72
CA GLY A 275 -21.78 -17.46 0.74
C GLY A 275 -22.55 -16.14 0.53
N GLN A 276 -22.04 -15.03 1.07
CA GLN A 276 -22.69 -13.71 1.01
C GLN A 276 -22.41 -12.97 -0.31
N SER A 277 -21.33 -13.31 -1.01
CA SER A 277 -20.96 -12.67 -2.27
C SER A 277 -20.10 -13.58 -3.15
N ASN A 278 -19.94 -13.21 -4.41
CA ASN A 278 -19.00 -13.88 -5.31
C ASN A 278 -17.68 -13.07 -5.37
N TYR A 279 -16.59 -13.66 -4.91
CA TYR A 279 -15.27 -13.03 -4.83
C TYR A 279 -14.77 -12.53 -6.18
N GLU A 280 -14.76 -13.42 -7.19
CA GLU A 280 -14.28 -13.09 -8.55
C GLU A 280 -15.04 -11.88 -9.11
N LYS A 281 -16.37 -11.85 -8.96
CA LYS A 281 -17.22 -10.74 -9.41
C LYS A 281 -16.93 -9.45 -8.63
N LYS A 282 -16.75 -9.54 -7.30
CA LYS A 282 -16.43 -8.37 -6.46
C LYS A 282 -15.09 -7.76 -6.85
N VAL A 283 -14.04 -8.57 -6.96
CA VAL A 283 -12.70 -8.11 -7.36
C VAL A 283 -12.73 -7.48 -8.75
N ARG A 284 -13.34 -8.16 -9.74
CA ARG A 284 -13.42 -7.65 -11.12
C ARG A 284 -14.19 -6.34 -11.24
N ASN A 285 -15.21 -6.14 -10.43
CA ASN A 285 -16.06 -4.95 -10.53
C ASN A 285 -15.52 -3.76 -9.75
N HIS A 286 -14.83 -3.99 -8.62
CA HIS A 286 -14.46 -2.91 -7.70
C HIS A 286 -12.95 -2.62 -7.65
N LEU A 287 -12.08 -3.64 -7.77
CA LEU A 287 -10.64 -3.46 -7.64
C LEU A 287 -9.92 -3.41 -9.01
N VAL A 288 -10.23 -4.35 -9.89
CA VAL A 288 -9.57 -4.47 -11.20
C VAL A 288 -9.68 -3.20 -12.06
N PRO A 289 -10.81 -2.48 -12.12
CA PRO A 289 -10.90 -1.26 -12.90
C PRO A 289 -9.92 -0.18 -12.42
N LEU A 290 -9.75 -0.02 -11.11
CA LEU A 290 -8.79 0.91 -10.50
C LEU A 290 -7.35 0.52 -10.82
N ILE A 291 -7.03 -0.77 -10.67
CA ILE A 291 -5.71 -1.32 -11.00
C ILE A 291 -5.37 -1.12 -12.48
N LYS A 292 -6.32 -1.36 -13.39
CA LYS A 292 -6.12 -1.13 -14.83
C LYS A 292 -5.87 0.33 -15.16
N VAL A 293 -6.62 1.25 -14.54
CA VAL A 293 -6.39 2.69 -14.70
C VAL A 293 -5.01 3.07 -14.20
N SER A 294 -4.61 2.60 -13.02
CA SER A 294 -3.28 2.89 -12.48
C SER A 294 -2.16 2.32 -13.36
N ALA A 295 -2.34 1.14 -13.95
CA ALA A 295 -1.39 0.54 -14.88
C ALA A 295 -1.24 1.37 -16.18
N ILE A 296 -2.35 1.87 -16.73
CA ILE A 296 -2.34 2.76 -17.90
C ILE A 296 -1.64 4.08 -17.55
N ASN A 297 -1.98 4.70 -16.43
CA ASN A 297 -1.37 5.93 -15.97
C ASN A 297 0.16 5.75 -15.79
N ARG A 298 0.59 4.65 -15.14
CA ARG A 298 2.00 4.32 -15.00
C ARG A 298 2.69 4.15 -16.35
N PHE A 299 2.07 3.44 -17.30
CA PHE A 299 2.62 3.27 -18.66
C PHE A 299 2.81 4.63 -19.35
N LEU A 300 1.82 5.51 -19.28
CA LEU A 300 1.90 6.86 -19.88
C LEU A 300 2.99 7.69 -19.22
N MET A 301 3.07 7.71 -17.89
CA MET A 301 4.11 8.43 -17.15
C MET A 301 5.52 7.91 -17.49
N ASN A 302 5.71 6.60 -17.55
CA ASN A 302 6.98 6.01 -17.93
C ASN A 302 7.38 6.34 -19.38
N ARG A 303 6.40 6.49 -20.28
CA ARG A 303 6.64 6.86 -21.67
C ARG A 303 7.01 8.32 -21.82
N LEU A 304 6.45 9.20 -21.01
CA LEU A 304 6.67 10.65 -21.05
C LEU A 304 7.86 11.10 -20.18
N GLY A 305 8.26 10.27 -19.20
CA GLY A 305 9.34 10.57 -18.26
C GLY A 305 9.13 11.89 -17.50
N ASP A 306 10.21 12.59 -17.18
CA ASP A 306 10.16 13.84 -16.40
C ASP A 306 9.24 14.91 -17.01
N ARG A 307 9.12 14.99 -18.35
CA ARG A 307 8.17 15.91 -19.00
C ARG A 307 6.72 15.55 -18.65
N GLY A 308 6.39 14.27 -18.60
CA GLY A 308 5.07 13.80 -18.21
C GLY A 308 4.78 14.08 -16.74
N PHE A 309 5.73 13.86 -15.87
CA PHE A 309 5.61 14.20 -14.44
C PHE A 309 5.31 15.68 -14.25
N LYS A 310 6.09 16.57 -14.86
CA LYS A 310 5.84 18.01 -14.78
C LYS A 310 4.47 18.42 -15.34
N MET A 311 4.05 17.81 -16.44
CA MET A 311 2.73 18.08 -17.03
C MET A 311 1.59 17.68 -16.07
N VAL A 312 1.66 16.47 -15.45
CA VAL A 312 0.65 15.97 -14.52
C VAL A 312 0.62 16.84 -13.26
N ALA A 313 1.76 17.17 -12.68
CA ALA A 313 1.86 18.02 -11.49
C ALA A 313 1.26 19.41 -11.75
N ASN A 314 1.62 20.06 -12.87
CA ASN A 314 1.05 21.34 -13.26
C ASN A 314 -0.46 21.29 -13.49
N TYR A 315 -0.96 20.16 -14.05
CA TYR A 315 -2.38 19.99 -14.23
C TYR A 315 -3.11 19.80 -12.89
N TRP A 316 -2.52 19.05 -11.95
CA TRP A 316 -3.03 18.91 -10.58
C TRP A 316 -3.15 20.27 -9.89
N MET A 317 -2.07 21.07 -9.90
CA MET A 317 -2.09 22.41 -9.28
C MET A 317 -3.13 23.34 -9.91
N ARG A 318 -3.29 23.29 -11.24
CA ARG A 318 -4.34 24.07 -11.93
C ARG A 318 -5.75 23.59 -11.57
N HIS A 319 -5.94 22.29 -11.41
CA HIS A 319 -7.23 21.72 -11.00
C HIS A 319 -7.56 22.14 -9.57
N GLN A 320 -6.60 22.02 -8.65
CA GLN A 320 -6.74 22.49 -7.26
C GLN A 320 -7.07 23.98 -7.21
N ALA A 321 -6.37 24.83 -7.97
CA ALA A 321 -6.64 26.26 -8.02
C ALA A 321 -8.07 26.62 -8.50
N ARG A 322 -8.70 25.74 -9.30
CA ARG A 322 -10.07 25.93 -9.80
C ARG A 322 -11.14 25.35 -8.89
N LYS A 323 -10.85 24.23 -8.23
CA LYS A 323 -11.82 23.43 -7.45
C LYS A 323 -11.64 23.55 -5.95
N GLY A 324 -10.51 24.12 -5.48
CA GLY A 324 -10.16 24.22 -4.07
C GLY A 324 -9.64 22.94 -3.43
N ASP A 325 -9.77 21.79 -4.10
CA ASP A 325 -9.43 20.47 -3.54
C ASP A 325 -8.57 19.63 -4.50
N GLY A 326 -7.38 19.27 -4.04
CA GLY A 326 -6.45 18.39 -4.77
C GLY A 326 -6.87 16.92 -4.75
N LEU A 327 -7.68 16.48 -3.78
CA LEU A 327 -8.18 15.11 -3.68
C LEU A 327 -9.10 14.76 -4.86
N GLU A 328 -9.93 15.70 -5.29
CA GLU A 328 -10.80 15.54 -6.46
C GLU A 328 -10.01 15.27 -7.75
N PHE A 329 -8.80 15.85 -7.88
CA PHE A 329 -7.91 15.52 -8.98
C PHE A 329 -7.44 14.07 -8.91
N MET A 330 -7.02 13.59 -7.74
CA MET A 330 -6.60 12.21 -7.56
C MET A 330 -7.75 11.23 -7.82
N LYS A 331 -8.95 11.51 -7.31
CA LYS A 331 -10.15 10.72 -7.62
C LYS A 331 -10.42 10.67 -9.12
N TRP A 332 -10.32 11.80 -9.81
CA TRP A 332 -10.51 11.88 -11.27
C TRP A 332 -9.49 11.05 -12.05
N VAL A 333 -8.20 11.10 -11.65
CA VAL A 333 -7.11 10.31 -12.27
C VAL A 333 -7.36 8.80 -12.16
N TYR A 334 -8.05 8.36 -11.11
CA TYR A 334 -8.40 6.94 -10.87
C TYR A 334 -9.78 6.54 -11.39
N GLN A 335 -10.56 7.44 -12.01
CA GLN A 335 -11.88 7.08 -12.54
C GLN A 335 -11.77 6.16 -13.77
N PRO A 336 -12.35 4.94 -13.72
CA PRO A 336 -12.29 3.99 -14.84
C PRO A 336 -12.94 4.51 -16.13
N GLY A 337 -13.84 5.48 -16.03
CA GLY A 337 -14.54 6.09 -17.15
C GLY A 337 -13.68 7.01 -18.03
N ILE A 338 -12.51 7.46 -17.54
CA ILE A 338 -11.64 8.41 -18.26
C ILE A 338 -11.13 7.84 -19.59
N PHE A 339 -11.03 6.50 -19.71
CA PHE A 339 -10.57 5.78 -20.91
C PHE A 339 -11.72 5.14 -21.70
N ARG A 340 -12.98 5.41 -21.34
CA ARG A 340 -14.17 4.91 -22.05
C ARG A 340 -14.77 5.91 -23.04
N ARG A 341 -14.14 7.08 -23.22
CA ARG A 341 -14.56 8.13 -24.14
C ARG A 341 -13.66 8.22 -25.36
#